data_4f75940676fb9e48fb03750145393a79
#
_entry.id   4f75940676fb9e48fb03750145393a79
#
_cell.length_a   1.000
_cell.length_b   1.000
_cell.length_c   1.000
_cell.angle_alpha   90.00
_cell.angle_beta   90.00
_cell.angle_gamma   90.00
#
_symmetry.space_group_name_H-M   'P 1'
#
loop_
_entity.id
_entity.type
_entity.pdbx_description
1 polymer ?
#
loop_
_entity_poly.entity_id
_entity_poly.type
_entity_poly.pdbx_seq_one_letter_code
_entity_poly.pdbx_strand_id
1 'polypeptide(L)'
;MLTLFVRGLPPSTTEASLSQLFAGYGKVFDLKLSRDLFTGKARGVATINMEGHEARQAISGLDGRDFEGSTIYVALDKGHKGNRRR
;
A
#
# COMPACT_ATOMS: atom_id res chain seq x y z
N MET A 1 -3.28 15.29 0.10
CA MET A 1 -2.64 14.00 -0.18
C MET A 1 -2.84 13.04 0.98
N LEU A 2 -3.13 11.80 0.66
CA LEU A 2 -3.37 10.78 1.68
C LEU A 2 -2.32 9.70 1.59
N THR A 3 -2.01 9.09 2.73
CA THR A 3 -1.12 7.94 2.79
C THR A 3 -1.96 6.68 2.93
N LEU A 4 -1.71 5.72 2.06
CA LEU A 4 -2.38 4.42 2.09
C LEU A 4 -1.47 3.41 2.73
N PHE A 5 -2.05 2.54 3.54
CA PHE A 5 -1.33 1.42 4.14
C PHE A 5 -1.80 0.14 3.48
N VAL A 6 -0.87 -0.60 2.90
CA VAL A 6 -1.16 -1.85 2.19
C VAL A 6 -0.51 -2.99 2.93
N ARG A 7 -1.26 -4.08 3.11
CA ARG A 7 -0.73 -5.27 3.77
C ARG A 7 -1.20 -6.52 3.04
N GLY A 8 -0.63 -7.64 3.40
CA GLY A 8 -0.94 -8.91 2.76
C GLY A 8 -0.17 -9.12 1.48
N LEU A 9 0.87 -8.33 1.23
CA LEU A 9 1.65 -8.45 0.00
C LEU A 9 2.50 -9.72 0.01
N PRO A 10 2.64 -10.40 -1.14
CA PRO A 10 3.51 -11.56 -1.21
C PRO A 10 4.99 -11.16 -1.14
N PRO A 11 5.87 -12.10 -0.73
CA PRO A 11 7.29 -11.77 -0.60
C PRO A 11 7.95 -11.37 -1.92
N SER A 12 7.36 -11.76 -3.04
CA SER A 12 7.90 -11.44 -4.35
C SER A 12 7.51 -10.04 -4.83
N THR A 13 6.72 -9.31 -4.06
CA THR A 13 6.28 -7.97 -4.44
C THR A 13 7.46 -7.03 -4.63
N THR A 14 7.43 -6.25 -5.70
CA THR A 14 8.44 -5.23 -5.95
C THR A 14 7.78 -3.86 -5.92
N GLU A 15 8.61 -2.84 -5.77
CA GLU A 15 8.09 -1.47 -5.82
C GLU A 15 7.46 -1.18 -7.17
N ALA A 16 8.05 -1.69 -8.25
CA ALA A 16 7.51 -1.46 -9.58
C ALA A 16 6.13 -2.10 -9.74
N SER A 17 5.96 -3.35 -9.30
CA SER A 17 4.67 -4.01 -9.46
C SER A 17 3.60 -3.34 -8.61
N LEU A 18 3.96 -2.91 -7.41
CA LEU A 18 3.03 -2.24 -6.53
C LEU A 18 2.64 -0.87 -7.09
N SER A 19 3.62 -0.14 -7.59
CA SER A 19 3.37 1.16 -8.21
C SER A 19 2.43 1.03 -9.40
N GLN A 20 2.63 0.03 -10.24
CA GLN A 20 1.75 -0.20 -11.39
C GLN A 20 0.33 -0.52 -10.97
N LEU A 21 0.19 -1.28 -9.90
CA LEU A 21 -1.14 -1.62 -9.41
C LEU A 21 -1.92 -0.36 -9.01
N PHE A 22 -1.28 0.53 -8.28
CA PHE A 22 -1.93 1.75 -7.82
C PHE A 22 -2.02 2.81 -8.90
N ALA A 23 -1.13 2.78 -9.89
CA ALA A 23 -1.17 3.73 -10.99
C ALA A 23 -2.46 3.62 -11.81
N GLY A 24 -3.12 2.48 -11.75
CA GLY A 24 -4.41 2.32 -12.42
C GLY A 24 -5.52 3.17 -11.80
N TYR A 25 -5.30 3.70 -10.61
CA TYR A 25 -6.29 4.52 -9.91
C TYR A 25 -5.88 5.98 -9.83
N GLY A 26 -4.60 6.28 -10.07
CA GLY A 26 -4.13 7.65 -10.04
C GLY A 26 -2.64 7.70 -9.90
N LYS A 27 -2.12 8.92 -9.78
CA LYS A 27 -0.70 9.11 -9.69
C LYS A 27 -0.17 8.73 -8.31
N VAL A 28 0.89 7.96 -8.28
CA VAL A 28 1.59 7.58 -7.06
C VAL A 28 2.70 8.61 -6.83
N PHE A 29 2.61 9.37 -5.73
CA PHE A 29 3.60 10.41 -5.44
C PHE A 29 4.79 9.86 -4.67
N ASP A 30 4.55 8.88 -3.81
CA ASP A 30 5.61 8.26 -3.03
C ASP A 30 5.20 6.84 -2.70
N LEU A 31 6.17 5.97 -2.62
CA LEU A 31 5.90 4.56 -2.33
C LEU A 31 7.05 4.00 -1.53
N LYS A 32 6.72 3.35 -0.42
CA LYS A 32 7.72 2.68 0.40
C LYS A 32 7.28 1.25 0.63
N LEU A 33 8.12 0.33 0.23
CA LEU A 33 7.88 -1.10 0.42
C LEU A 33 8.83 -1.61 1.50
N SER A 34 8.27 -2.14 2.56
CA SER A 34 9.08 -2.70 3.65
C SER A 34 9.71 -4.01 3.20
N ARG A 35 10.99 -4.17 3.47
CA ARG A 35 11.72 -5.39 3.12
C ARG A 35 12.44 -5.92 4.34
N ASP A 36 12.56 -7.24 4.36
CA ASP A 36 13.37 -7.90 5.38
C ASP A 36 14.84 -7.63 5.10
N LEU A 37 15.57 -7.16 6.08
CA LEU A 37 16.97 -6.80 5.89
C LEU A 37 17.86 -8.01 5.63
N PHE A 38 17.43 -9.18 6.10
CA PHE A 38 18.25 -10.38 5.94
C PHE A 38 18.00 -11.11 4.64
N THR A 39 16.74 -11.17 4.22
CA THR A 39 16.39 -11.93 3.02
C THR A 39 16.17 -11.05 1.81
N GLY A 40 15.93 -9.76 2.00
CA GLY A 40 15.59 -8.84 0.91
C GLY A 40 14.17 -8.99 0.39
N LYS A 41 13.38 -9.87 0.97
CA LYS A 41 12.02 -10.08 0.52
C LYS A 41 11.08 -9.07 1.15
N ALA A 42 9.97 -8.79 0.45
CA ALA A 42 8.97 -7.88 0.99
C ALA A 42 8.36 -8.45 2.27
N ARG A 43 8.14 -7.56 3.23
CA ARG A 43 7.57 -7.98 4.52
C ARG A 43 6.06 -8.04 4.50
N GLY A 44 5.46 -7.73 3.35
CA GLY A 44 4.02 -7.81 3.22
C GLY A 44 3.30 -6.51 3.49
N VAL A 45 4.01 -5.43 3.80
CA VAL A 45 3.40 -4.13 4.06
C VAL A 45 4.09 -3.05 3.25
N ALA A 46 3.33 -2.01 2.92
CA ALA A 46 3.85 -0.88 2.17
C ALA A 46 3.02 0.35 2.46
N THR A 47 3.59 1.53 2.20
CA THR A 47 2.83 2.77 2.27
C THR A 47 2.95 3.50 0.94
N ILE A 48 1.86 4.17 0.55
CA ILE A 48 1.78 4.84 -0.74
C ILE A 48 1.07 6.17 -0.54
N ASN A 49 1.63 7.24 -1.10
CA ASN A 49 1.00 8.55 -1.06
C ASN A 49 0.31 8.83 -2.38
N MET A 50 -0.95 9.20 -2.34
CA MET A 50 -1.75 9.53 -3.50
C MET A 50 -2.65 10.70 -3.20
N GLU A 51 -3.16 11.34 -4.26
CA GLU A 51 -4.14 12.40 -4.13
C GLU A 51 -5.42 11.85 -3.50
N GLY A 52 -6.12 12.68 -2.73
CA GLY A 52 -7.20 12.19 -1.87
C GLY A 52 -8.28 11.40 -2.57
N HIS A 53 -8.80 11.92 -3.70
CA HIS A 53 -9.85 11.21 -4.42
C HIS A 53 -9.34 9.91 -5.02
N GLU A 54 -8.15 9.96 -5.60
CA GLU A 54 -7.56 8.78 -6.22
C GLU A 54 -7.20 7.75 -5.18
N ALA A 55 -6.72 8.20 -4.02
CA ALA A 55 -6.42 7.30 -2.93
C ALA A 55 -7.66 6.55 -2.46
N ARG A 56 -8.78 7.25 -2.34
CA ARG A 56 -10.02 6.60 -1.92
C ARG A 56 -10.52 5.61 -2.95
N GLN A 57 -10.36 5.92 -4.23
CA GLN A 57 -10.72 4.99 -5.29
C GLN A 57 -9.84 3.75 -5.24
N ALA A 58 -8.56 3.93 -4.98
CA ALA A 58 -7.65 2.79 -4.88
C ALA A 58 -8.04 1.88 -3.71
N ILE A 59 -8.38 2.46 -2.57
CA ILE A 59 -8.84 1.66 -1.44
C ILE A 59 -10.07 0.87 -1.83
N SER A 60 -11.06 1.53 -2.42
CA SER A 60 -12.31 0.88 -2.78
C SER A 60 -12.10 -0.25 -3.79
N GLY A 61 -11.16 -0.07 -4.71
CA GLY A 61 -10.94 -1.06 -5.77
C GLY A 61 -9.98 -2.17 -5.40
N LEU A 62 -9.08 -1.93 -4.45
CA LEU A 62 -7.99 -2.87 -4.17
C LEU A 62 -8.11 -3.56 -2.82
N ASP A 63 -8.87 -3.00 -1.89
CA ASP A 63 -8.99 -3.61 -0.57
C ASP A 63 -9.68 -4.97 -0.70
N GLY A 64 -9.01 -6.01 -0.23
CA GLY A 64 -9.54 -7.37 -0.31
C GLY A 64 -9.36 -8.03 -1.67
N ARG A 65 -8.57 -7.42 -2.57
CA ARG A 65 -8.33 -8.00 -3.89
C ARG A 65 -7.15 -8.96 -3.86
N ASP A 66 -7.18 -9.89 -4.80
CA ASP A 66 -6.02 -10.76 -5.01
C ASP A 66 -4.95 -10.03 -5.78
N PHE A 67 -3.72 -10.16 -5.34
CA PHE A 67 -2.57 -9.59 -6.01
C PHE A 67 -1.45 -10.62 -5.98
N GLU A 68 -1.08 -11.11 -7.16
CA GLU A 68 0.00 -12.10 -7.32
C GLU A 68 -0.19 -13.31 -6.41
N GLY A 69 -1.42 -13.76 -6.28
CA GLY A 69 -1.72 -14.94 -5.50
C GLY A 69 -1.98 -14.70 -4.02
N SER A 70 -1.93 -13.47 -3.57
CA SER A 70 -2.21 -13.12 -2.18
C SER A 70 -3.32 -12.10 -2.11
N THR A 71 -4.11 -12.17 -1.04
CA THR A 71 -5.15 -11.17 -0.80
C THR A 71 -4.51 -9.98 -0.09
N ILE A 72 -4.66 -8.80 -0.67
CA ILE A 72 -4.12 -7.59 -0.07
C ILE A 72 -5.24 -6.77 0.56
N TYR A 73 -4.87 -5.95 1.52
CA TYR A 73 -5.80 -5.05 2.21
C TYR A 73 -5.23 -3.64 2.15
N VAL A 74 -6.07 -2.70 1.77
CA VAL A 74 -5.67 -1.31 1.60
C VAL A 74 -6.54 -0.44 2.48
N ALA A 75 -5.91 0.41 3.27
CA ALA A 75 -6.64 1.30 4.16
C ALA A 75 -5.90 2.62 4.25
N LEU A 76 -6.59 3.65 4.74
CA LEU A 76 -5.93 4.91 5.02
C LEU A 76 -5.01 4.76 6.22
N ASP A 77 -3.80 5.24 6.06
CA ASP A 77 -2.88 5.35 7.18
C ASP A 77 -3.17 6.67 7.87
N LYS A 78 -3.71 6.61 9.04
CA LYS A 78 -4.12 7.82 9.75
C LYS A 78 -3.00 8.43 10.57
N GLY A 79 -1.78 7.99 10.31
CA GLY A 79 -0.64 8.53 11.01
C GLY A 79 -0.51 8.03 12.42
N HIS A 80 -1.41 7.28 12.84
CA HIS A 80 -1.37 6.61 14.10
C HIS A 80 -0.64 7.34 15.19
N LYS A 81 -0.22 8.48 14.94
CA LYS A 81 0.36 9.16 16.01
C LYS A 81 -0.73 9.84 16.72
N GLY A 82 -0.82 9.78 17.39
CA GLY A 82 -1.86 10.30 17.88
C GLY A 82 -2.96 9.61 18.05
N ASN A 83 -3.06 9.49 18.23
CA ASN A 83 -4.05 9.12 18.35
C ASN A 83 -4.42 8.48 19.30
N ARG A 84 -3.92 8.69 19.62
CA ARG A 84 -4.14 8.23 20.31
C ARG A 84 -4.89 8.34 21.21
N ARG A 85 -4.85 8.57 21.31
CA ARG A 85 -5.45 8.65 22.01
C ARG A 85 -6.25 8.74 22.59
N ARG A 86 -6.26 8.89 22.77
CA ARG A 86 -6.91 9.01 23.13
C ARG A 86 -7.41 9.06 23.38
#